data_3cd3655aa9113c251f6fac35befbf66f
#
_entry.id   3cd3655aa9113c251f6fac35befbf66f
#
_cell.length_a   1.000
_cell.length_b   1.000
_cell.length_c   1.000
_cell.angle_alpha   90.00
_cell.angle_beta   90.00
_cell.angle_gamma   90.00
#
_symmetry.space_group_name_H-M   'P 1'
#
loop_
_entity.id
_entity.type
_entity.pdbx_description
1 polymer ?
#
loop_
_entity_poly.entity_id
_entity_poly.type
_entity_poly.pdbx_seq_one_letter_code
_entity_poly.pdbx_strand_id
1 'polypeptide(L)'
;GTSGVENRISQAEVDAAQALILAHDVAIKDSDRFAGIPTVDVSAAAAIKNPAGLIQQALEKKRAAGAPIAQGAVQTTSNEAPSAGILIKDSVLTGISYIIPVIIAGGMISAICTIATQMFGLQELAKDTTSWLALFKSLGSGALGTLMVPILSAYMAYSLADKPGLGPGFIAGLAANTISSGFLGGMLGGLIAGFLMRWMKASIHATGPARTFITFWLYPVVGSAISGALMLFVAGPPVAALNSALVNFLNGLSGANAVILGAI
;
A
#
# COMPACT_ATOMS: atom_id res chain seq x y z
N GLY A 1 -4.26 13.53 2.55
CA GLY A 1 -3.93 12.87 3.81
C GLY A 1 -4.96 11.81 4.18
N THR A 2 -4.75 11.12 5.28
CA THR A 2 -5.67 10.12 5.84
C THR A 2 -7.05 10.68 6.18
N SER A 3 -7.13 11.97 6.45
CA SER A 3 -8.37 12.71 6.77
C SER A 3 -9.11 13.26 5.55
N GLY A 4 -8.67 12.94 4.35
CA GLY A 4 -9.20 13.51 3.11
C GLY A 4 -8.49 14.81 2.69
N VAL A 5 -9.12 15.56 1.77
CA VAL A 5 -8.62 16.85 1.30
C VAL A 5 -9.22 17.95 2.17
N GLU A 6 -8.41 18.55 3.02
CA GLU A 6 -8.74 19.79 3.72
C GLU A 6 -8.24 20.98 2.90
N ASN A 7 -9.04 22.05 2.80
CA ASN A 7 -8.71 23.26 2.06
C ASN A 7 -8.31 22.99 0.60
N ARG A 8 -9.24 22.42 -0.16
CA ARG A 8 -9.00 22.18 -1.60
C ARG A 8 -8.76 23.51 -2.31
N ILE A 9 -7.56 23.68 -2.88
CA ILE A 9 -7.21 24.84 -3.70
C ILE A 9 -8.16 24.91 -4.90
N SER A 10 -8.85 26.01 -5.07
CA SER A 10 -9.77 26.26 -6.19
C SER A 10 -9.00 26.47 -7.50
N GLN A 11 -9.65 26.34 -8.64
CA GLN A 11 -9.01 26.60 -9.93
C GLN A 11 -8.56 28.07 -10.05
N ALA A 12 -9.33 29.01 -9.53
CA ALA A 12 -8.98 30.42 -9.52
C ALA A 12 -7.69 30.70 -8.73
N GLU A 13 -7.46 29.99 -7.61
CA GLU A 13 -6.21 30.09 -6.85
C GLU A 13 -5.03 29.46 -7.60
N VAL A 14 -5.25 28.39 -8.34
CA VAL A 14 -4.25 27.76 -9.20
C VAL A 14 -3.85 28.69 -10.32
N ASP A 15 -4.83 29.32 -10.98
CA ASP A 15 -4.60 30.26 -12.09
C ASP A 15 -3.90 31.56 -11.64
N ALA A 16 -4.08 31.95 -10.39
CA ALA A 16 -3.41 33.09 -9.78
C ALA A 16 -2.02 32.76 -9.22
N ALA A 17 -1.68 31.48 -9.10
CA ALA A 17 -0.42 31.02 -8.50
C ALA A 17 0.77 31.34 -9.40
N GLN A 18 1.80 31.94 -8.85
CA GLN A 18 3.03 32.31 -9.59
C GLN A 18 4.17 31.31 -9.42
N ALA A 19 4.10 30.47 -8.40
CA ALA A 19 4.98 29.36 -8.13
C ALA A 19 4.27 28.37 -7.20
N LEU A 20 4.68 27.11 -7.22
CA LEU A 20 4.06 26.04 -6.44
C LEU A 20 5.14 25.23 -5.71
N ILE A 21 4.89 24.88 -4.48
CA ILE A 21 5.67 23.91 -3.72
C ILE A 21 4.77 22.71 -3.44
N LEU A 22 5.13 21.56 -3.97
CA LEU A 22 4.46 20.29 -3.70
C LEU A 22 5.31 19.51 -2.68
N ALA A 23 4.80 19.37 -1.48
CA ALA A 23 5.44 18.61 -0.40
C ALA A 23 4.62 17.33 -0.15
N HIS A 24 5.08 16.20 -0.68
CA HIS A 24 4.32 14.97 -0.58
C HIS A 24 5.20 13.72 -0.61
N ASP A 25 4.73 12.66 0.05
CA ASP A 25 5.35 11.33 0.03
C ASP A 25 4.49 10.31 -0.73
N VAL A 26 3.32 10.75 -1.25
CA VAL A 26 2.36 9.95 -2.02
C VAL A 26 1.96 10.73 -3.25
N ALA A 27 1.73 10.04 -4.37
CA ALA A 27 1.32 10.69 -5.62
C ALA A 27 0.10 11.62 -5.44
N ILE A 28 0.20 12.85 -5.96
CA ILE A 28 -0.88 13.83 -5.91
C ILE A 28 -1.88 13.51 -7.02
N LYS A 29 -3.15 13.39 -6.66
CA LYS A 29 -4.24 13.28 -7.64
C LYS A 29 -4.45 14.61 -8.36
N ASP A 30 -4.80 14.53 -9.64
CA ASP A 30 -5.10 15.69 -10.48
C ASP A 30 -3.92 16.68 -10.57
N SER A 31 -2.67 16.19 -10.59
CA SER A 31 -1.47 17.01 -10.73
C SER A 31 -1.43 17.81 -12.02
N ASP A 32 -2.13 17.35 -13.06
CA ASP A 32 -2.23 18.01 -14.37
C ASP A 32 -2.81 19.43 -14.30
N ARG A 33 -3.62 19.72 -13.27
CA ARG A 33 -4.18 21.07 -13.02
C ARG A 33 -3.13 22.10 -12.64
N PHE A 34 -1.93 21.67 -12.28
CA PHE A 34 -0.80 22.54 -11.94
C PHE A 34 0.22 22.67 -13.11
N ALA A 35 -0.13 22.12 -14.27
CA ALA A 35 0.73 22.18 -15.44
C ALA A 35 1.01 23.64 -15.85
N GLY A 36 2.28 23.96 -16.11
CA GLY A 36 2.71 25.30 -16.51
C GLY A 36 3.08 26.25 -15.36
N ILE A 37 2.85 25.89 -14.11
CA ILE A 37 3.28 26.67 -12.95
C ILE A 37 4.70 26.22 -12.55
N PRO A 38 5.65 27.15 -12.33
CA PRO A 38 6.97 26.81 -11.80
C PRO A 38 6.86 26.08 -10.48
N THR A 39 7.21 24.78 -10.46
CA THR A 39 6.96 23.91 -9.31
C THR A 39 8.25 23.40 -8.68
N VAL A 40 8.31 23.42 -7.35
CA VAL A 40 9.31 22.72 -6.54
C VAL A 40 8.64 21.50 -5.91
N ASP A 41 9.11 20.32 -6.27
CA ASP A 41 8.57 19.04 -5.79
C ASP A 41 9.55 18.41 -4.80
N VAL A 42 9.08 18.11 -3.60
CA VAL A 42 9.91 17.58 -2.50
C VAL A 42 9.10 16.63 -1.61
N SER A 43 9.80 15.78 -0.84
CA SER A 43 9.16 14.99 0.19
C SER A 43 8.64 15.86 1.36
N ALA A 44 7.61 15.41 2.04
CA ALA A 44 7.08 16.10 3.23
C ALA A 44 8.18 16.29 4.30
N ALA A 45 9.06 15.31 4.48
CA ALA A 45 10.19 15.39 5.40
C ALA A 45 11.21 16.48 5.01
N ALA A 46 11.48 16.67 3.72
CA ALA A 46 12.37 17.72 3.23
C ALA A 46 11.76 19.12 3.43
N ALA A 47 10.44 19.24 3.24
CA ALA A 47 9.70 20.49 3.46
C ALA A 47 9.74 20.93 4.93
N ILE A 48 9.65 19.99 5.87
CA ILE A 48 9.75 20.28 7.30
C ILE A 48 11.19 20.72 7.69
N LYS A 49 12.21 20.10 7.09
CA LYS A 49 13.61 20.37 7.45
C LYS A 49 14.12 21.74 6.96
N ASN A 50 13.68 22.21 5.81
CA ASN A 50 14.18 23.44 5.22
C ASN A 50 13.08 24.25 4.48
N PRO A 51 12.05 24.74 5.17
CA PRO A 51 10.97 25.49 4.53
C PRO A 51 11.42 26.79 3.87
N ALA A 52 12.35 27.53 4.51
CA ALA A 52 12.86 28.80 3.98
C ALA A 52 13.62 28.61 2.65
N GLY A 53 14.46 27.58 2.57
CA GLY A 53 15.18 27.26 1.33
C GLY A 53 14.26 26.87 0.17
N LEU A 54 13.17 26.18 0.46
CA LEU A 54 12.18 25.80 -0.56
C LEU A 54 11.41 27.00 -1.10
N ILE A 55 11.07 27.96 -0.23
CA ILE A 55 10.44 29.21 -0.65
C ILE A 55 11.39 29.99 -1.57
N GLN A 56 12.68 30.07 -1.23
CA GLN A 56 13.67 30.72 -2.08
C GLN A 56 13.80 30.03 -3.44
N GLN A 57 13.88 28.70 -3.47
CA GLN A 57 13.92 27.93 -4.72
C GLN A 57 12.67 28.15 -5.58
N ALA A 58 11.49 28.24 -4.98
CA ALA A 58 10.26 28.52 -5.70
C ALA A 58 10.27 29.94 -6.30
N LEU A 59 10.78 30.91 -5.55
CA LEU A 59 10.93 32.30 -6.02
C LEU A 59 11.99 32.43 -7.12
N GLU A 60 13.09 31.69 -7.05
CA GLU A 60 14.11 31.62 -8.11
C GLU A 60 13.54 31.00 -9.38
N LYS A 61 12.79 29.89 -9.27
CA LYS A 61 12.12 29.30 -10.44
C LYS A 61 11.08 30.24 -11.06
N LYS A 62 10.36 31.01 -10.25
CA LYS A 62 9.48 32.09 -10.75
C LYS A 62 10.26 33.15 -11.54
N ARG A 63 11.41 33.62 -11.01
CA ARG A 63 12.24 34.61 -11.67
C ARG A 63 12.80 34.07 -12.99
N ALA A 64 13.23 32.82 -13.01
CA ALA A 64 13.72 32.16 -14.22
C ALA A 64 12.63 31.96 -15.29
N ALA A 65 11.39 31.69 -14.88
CA ALA A 65 10.26 31.58 -15.80
C ALA A 65 9.80 32.90 -16.43
N GLY A 66 10.17 34.04 -15.83
CA GLY A 66 9.91 35.38 -16.36
C GLY A 66 10.95 35.90 -17.36
N ALA A 67 12.05 35.17 -17.60
CA ALA A 67 13.04 35.49 -18.63
C ALA A 67 12.65 34.78 -19.94
N PRO A 68 12.85 35.40 -21.15
CA PRO A 68 12.59 34.75 -22.43
C PRO A 68 13.44 33.47 -22.51
N ILE A 69 12.77 32.34 -22.69
CA ILE A 69 13.38 31.02 -22.69
C ILE A 69 14.30 30.89 -23.89
N ALA A 70 15.61 30.96 -23.68
CA ALA A 70 16.55 30.27 -24.55
C ALA A 70 16.25 28.77 -24.39
N GLN A 71 15.79 28.14 -25.46
CA GLN A 71 15.55 26.68 -25.54
C GLN A 71 16.86 25.94 -25.21
N GLY A 72 16.96 25.48 -23.99
CA GLY A 72 18.10 24.73 -23.50
C GLY A 72 17.73 23.97 -22.23
N ALA A 73 17.50 22.70 -22.38
CA ALA A 73 17.43 21.69 -21.32
C ALA A 73 16.38 21.93 -20.22
N VAL A 74 15.11 21.93 -20.59
CA VAL A 74 14.12 21.23 -19.76
C VAL A 74 14.56 19.76 -19.79
N GLN A 75 15.17 19.28 -18.73
CA GLN A 75 15.05 17.87 -18.41
C GLN A 75 13.55 17.68 -18.13
N THR A 76 12.80 17.45 -19.19
CA THR A 76 11.64 16.61 -19.14
C THR A 76 12.15 15.32 -18.50
N THR A 77 11.93 15.15 -17.18
CA THR A 77 11.68 13.82 -16.71
C THR A 77 10.58 13.33 -17.62
N SER A 78 11.00 12.51 -18.55
CA SER A 78 10.21 11.90 -19.59
C SER A 78 8.86 11.52 -19.00
N ASN A 79 7.80 11.91 -19.68
CA ASN A 79 6.43 11.41 -19.51
C ASN A 79 6.39 9.94 -19.99
N GLU A 80 7.45 9.20 -19.71
CA GLU A 80 7.48 7.75 -19.80
C GLU A 80 6.64 7.24 -18.65
N ALA A 81 5.60 6.51 -18.98
CA ALA A 81 4.82 5.76 -18.01
C ALA A 81 5.79 5.06 -17.05
N PRO A 82 5.63 5.21 -15.73
CA PRO A 82 6.59 4.72 -14.75
C PRO A 82 6.91 3.26 -15.05
N SER A 83 8.19 2.91 -15.10
CA SER A 83 8.61 1.56 -15.42
C SER A 83 7.94 0.56 -14.48
N ALA A 84 7.68 -0.66 -14.94
CA ALA A 84 7.02 -1.69 -14.15
C ALA A 84 7.73 -1.89 -12.78
N GLY A 85 9.06 -1.75 -12.75
CA GLY A 85 9.84 -1.85 -11.52
C GLY A 85 9.52 -0.75 -10.50
N ILE A 86 9.33 0.50 -10.94
CA ILE A 86 8.93 1.61 -10.07
C ILE A 86 7.53 1.36 -9.51
N LEU A 87 6.59 0.94 -10.37
CA LEU A 87 5.23 0.63 -9.94
C LEU A 87 5.18 -0.49 -8.91
N ILE A 88 5.96 -1.56 -9.09
CA ILE A 88 6.06 -2.66 -8.13
C ILE A 88 6.63 -2.17 -6.81
N LYS A 89 7.74 -1.43 -6.83
CA LYS A 89 8.36 -0.87 -5.63
C LYS A 89 7.38 0.00 -4.84
N ASP A 90 6.71 0.94 -5.51
CA ASP A 90 5.79 1.87 -4.87
C ASP A 90 4.56 1.16 -4.32
N SER A 91 4.07 0.11 -5.00
CA SER A 91 2.96 -0.70 -4.51
C SER A 91 3.35 -1.48 -3.25
N VAL A 92 4.54 -2.07 -3.22
CA VAL A 92 5.05 -2.79 -2.03
C VAL A 92 5.19 -1.84 -0.85
N LEU A 93 5.81 -0.66 -1.05
CA LEU A 93 5.97 0.34 0.01
C LEU A 93 4.61 0.82 0.52
N THR A 94 3.64 1.03 -0.37
CA THR A 94 2.27 1.38 0.00
C THR A 94 1.63 0.28 0.85
N GLY A 95 1.67 -0.98 0.40
CA GLY A 95 1.12 -2.11 1.15
C GLY A 95 1.75 -2.24 2.54
N ILE A 96 3.07 -2.14 2.64
CA ILE A 96 3.79 -2.18 3.92
C ILE A 96 3.37 -1.02 4.83
N SER A 97 3.22 0.20 4.31
CA SER A 97 2.80 1.35 5.12
C SER A 97 1.42 1.18 5.75
N TYR A 98 0.50 0.55 5.03
CA TYR A 98 -0.86 0.30 5.54
C TYR A 98 -0.96 -0.90 6.49
N ILE A 99 -0.04 -1.85 6.41
CA ILE A 99 -0.03 -3.01 7.30
C ILE A 99 0.56 -2.68 8.69
N ILE A 100 1.48 -1.72 8.79
CA ILE A 100 2.16 -1.35 10.04
C ILE A 100 1.19 -1.06 11.18
N PRO A 101 0.15 -0.20 11.03
CA PRO A 101 -0.81 0.05 12.12
C PRO A 101 -1.54 -1.21 12.59
N VAL A 102 -1.82 -2.14 11.67
CA VAL A 102 -2.52 -3.40 11.97
C VAL A 102 -1.61 -4.33 12.77
N ILE A 103 -0.33 -4.42 12.40
CA ILE A 103 0.67 -5.20 13.14
C ILE A 103 0.86 -4.64 14.55
N ILE A 104 0.97 -3.32 14.68
CA ILE A 104 1.14 -2.66 15.98
C ILE A 104 -0.09 -2.93 16.86
N ALA A 105 -1.30 -2.71 16.35
CA ALA A 105 -2.53 -2.92 17.11
C ALA A 105 -2.67 -4.39 17.54
N GLY A 106 -2.53 -5.33 16.60
CA GLY A 106 -2.66 -6.77 16.88
C GLY A 106 -1.57 -7.28 17.83
N GLY A 107 -0.33 -6.85 17.61
CA GLY A 107 0.82 -7.19 18.45
C GLY A 107 0.68 -6.67 19.88
N MET A 108 0.29 -5.40 20.04
CA MET A 108 0.10 -4.79 21.36
C MET A 108 -1.05 -5.45 22.14
N ILE A 109 -2.19 -5.71 21.50
CA ILE A 109 -3.31 -6.42 22.13
C ILE A 109 -2.84 -7.81 22.60
N SER A 110 -2.19 -8.58 21.73
CA SER A 110 -1.69 -9.92 22.07
C SER A 110 -0.66 -9.88 23.20
N ALA A 111 0.25 -8.92 23.18
CA ALA A 111 1.28 -8.75 24.21
C ALA A 111 0.66 -8.41 25.57
N ILE A 112 -0.26 -7.44 25.62
CA ILE A 112 -0.97 -7.05 26.85
C ILE A 112 -1.72 -8.24 27.43
N CYS A 113 -2.47 -8.99 26.62
CA CYS A 113 -3.18 -10.19 27.09
C CYS A 113 -2.21 -11.25 27.63
N THR A 114 -1.07 -11.44 26.98
CA THR A 114 -0.06 -12.42 27.42
C THR A 114 0.57 -12.01 28.74
N ILE A 115 0.94 -10.73 28.89
CA ILE A 115 1.50 -10.19 30.13
C ILE A 115 0.47 -10.31 31.27
N ALA A 116 -0.79 -9.92 31.02
CA ALA A 116 -1.86 -10.03 32.00
C ALA A 116 -2.05 -11.49 32.47
N THR A 117 -2.03 -12.44 31.53
CA THR A 117 -2.13 -13.87 31.82
C THR A 117 -1.03 -14.35 32.79
N GLN A 118 0.21 -13.91 32.53
CA GLN A 118 1.38 -14.33 33.33
C GLN A 118 1.45 -13.62 34.68
N MET A 119 1.23 -12.29 34.71
CA MET A 119 1.37 -11.51 35.96
C MET A 119 0.26 -11.77 36.97
N PHE A 120 -0.96 -12.00 36.49
CA PHE A 120 -2.13 -12.19 37.37
C PHE A 120 -2.57 -13.64 37.51
N GLY A 121 -1.80 -14.61 36.97
CA GLY A 121 -2.12 -16.04 37.11
C GLY A 121 -3.42 -16.45 36.40
N LEU A 122 -3.77 -15.78 35.29
CA LEU A 122 -5.05 -15.97 34.57
C LEU A 122 -5.00 -17.09 33.52
N GLN A 123 -4.18 -18.14 33.74
CA GLN A 123 -3.96 -19.21 32.77
C GLN A 123 -5.25 -19.97 32.45
N GLU A 124 -6.08 -20.26 33.49
CA GLU A 124 -7.35 -20.96 33.30
C GLU A 124 -8.36 -20.10 32.53
N LEU A 125 -8.38 -18.77 32.81
CA LEU A 125 -9.22 -17.84 32.07
C LEU A 125 -8.76 -17.70 30.59
N ALA A 126 -7.47 -17.79 30.32
CA ALA A 126 -6.93 -17.74 28.97
C ALA A 126 -7.20 -19.03 28.16
N LYS A 127 -7.46 -20.16 28.81
CA LYS A 127 -7.87 -21.42 28.16
C LYS A 127 -9.34 -21.44 27.81
N ASP A 128 -10.18 -20.74 28.58
CA ASP A 128 -11.60 -20.62 28.29
C ASP A 128 -11.81 -19.69 27.10
N THR A 129 -12.13 -20.25 25.93
CA THR A 129 -12.33 -19.55 24.66
C THR A 129 -13.45 -18.52 24.67
N THR A 130 -14.37 -18.61 25.67
CA THR A 130 -15.49 -17.68 25.85
C THR A 130 -15.15 -16.51 26.77
N SER A 131 -14.03 -16.58 27.48
CA SER A 131 -13.59 -15.54 28.39
C SER A 131 -13.23 -14.24 27.66
N TRP A 132 -13.42 -13.11 28.31
CA TRP A 132 -13.02 -11.82 27.78
C TRP A 132 -11.54 -11.77 27.39
N LEU A 133 -10.65 -12.41 28.16
CA LEU A 133 -9.22 -12.44 27.93
C LEU A 133 -8.86 -13.21 26.65
N ALA A 134 -9.46 -14.39 26.47
CA ALA A 134 -9.29 -15.19 25.26
C ALA A 134 -9.86 -14.49 24.02
N LEU A 135 -11.02 -13.83 24.16
CA LEU A 135 -11.62 -13.04 23.08
C LEU A 135 -10.72 -11.86 22.66
N PHE A 136 -10.21 -11.08 23.60
CA PHE A 136 -9.27 -10.00 23.29
C PHE A 136 -7.97 -10.51 22.65
N LYS A 137 -7.43 -11.62 23.17
CA LYS A 137 -6.26 -12.26 22.58
C LYS A 137 -6.53 -12.74 21.16
N SER A 138 -7.73 -13.23 20.88
CA SER A 138 -8.13 -13.65 19.52
C SER A 138 -8.22 -12.47 18.54
N LEU A 139 -8.61 -11.27 18.98
CA LEU A 139 -8.58 -10.06 18.16
C LEU A 139 -7.15 -9.73 17.75
N GLY A 140 -6.21 -9.78 18.69
CA GLY A 140 -4.80 -9.52 18.39
C GLY A 140 -4.19 -10.54 17.42
N SER A 141 -4.41 -11.84 17.68
CA SER A 141 -3.93 -12.91 16.80
C SER A 141 -4.63 -12.92 15.44
N GLY A 142 -5.92 -12.57 15.39
CA GLY A 142 -6.67 -12.42 14.14
C GLY A 142 -6.16 -11.27 13.28
N ALA A 143 -5.79 -10.14 13.89
CA ALA A 143 -5.18 -9.03 13.18
C ALA A 143 -3.86 -9.44 12.50
N LEU A 144 -3.01 -10.19 13.20
CA LEU A 144 -1.73 -10.65 12.67
C LEU A 144 -1.87 -11.84 11.70
N GLY A 145 -2.69 -12.83 12.05
CA GLY A 145 -2.82 -14.06 11.27
C GLY A 145 -3.77 -13.94 10.07
N THR A 146 -4.92 -13.29 10.26
CA THR A 146 -5.98 -13.30 9.25
C THR A 146 -5.99 -12.02 8.41
N LEU A 147 -5.81 -10.83 9.01
CA LEU A 147 -5.98 -9.56 8.32
C LEU A 147 -4.71 -9.05 7.65
N MET A 148 -3.54 -9.36 8.18
CA MET A 148 -2.27 -8.82 7.72
C MET A 148 -2.05 -9.03 6.22
N VAL A 149 -2.17 -10.25 5.73
CA VAL A 149 -1.92 -10.61 4.33
C VAL A 149 -2.95 -10.02 3.38
N PRO A 150 -4.28 -10.09 3.66
CA PRO A 150 -5.29 -9.43 2.85
C PRO A 150 -5.15 -7.90 2.79
N ILE A 151 -4.79 -7.25 3.89
CA ILE A 151 -4.57 -5.79 3.92
C ILE A 151 -3.37 -5.41 3.05
N LEU A 152 -2.24 -6.11 3.21
CA LEU A 152 -1.07 -5.91 2.36
C LEU A 152 -1.44 -5.97 0.88
N SER A 153 -2.06 -7.07 0.46
CA SER A 153 -2.48 -7.33 -0.92
C SER A 153 -3.43 -6.26 -1.44
N ALA A 154 -4.44 -5.88 -0.64
CA ALA A 154 -5.43 -4.87 -1.01
C ALA A 154 -4.82 -3.49 -1.26
N TYR A 155 -3.93 -3.04 -0.38
CA TYR A 155 -3.32 -1.72 -0.52
C TYR A 155 -2.20 -1.68 -1.57
N MET A 156 -1.54 -2.79 -1.86
CA MET A 156 -0.70 -2.92 -3.04
C MET A 156 -1.52 -2.79 -4.33
N ALA A 157 -2.64 -3.50 -4.43
CA ALA A 157 -3.55 -3.38 -5.56
C ALA A 157 -4.19 -1.98 -5.68
N TYR A 158 -4.49 -1.34 -4.55
CA TYR A 158 -4.96 0.05 -4.50
C TYR A 158 -3.92 1.03 -5.07
N SER A 159 -2.65 0.88 -4.73
CA SER A 159 -1.57 1.70 -5.26
C SER A 159 -1.47 1.61 -6.79
N LEU A 160 -1.70 0.41 -7.34
CA LEU A 160 -1.62 0.16 -8.79
C LEU A 160 -2.88 0.58 -9.56
N ALA A 161 -4.07 0.42 -8.98
CA ALA A 161 -5.34 0.53 -9.69
C ALA A 161 -6.39 1.39 -9.00
N ASP A 162 -6.04 2.14 -7.96
CA ASP A 162 -6.95 2.93 -7.11
C ASP A 162 -8.05 2.09 -6.44
N LYS A 163 -9.17 2.74 -6.06
CA LYS A 163 -10.29 2.12 -5.36
C LYS A 163 -10.81 0.81 -5.96
N PRO A 164 -10.93 0.66 -7.30
CA PRO A 164 -11.37 -0.61 -7.88
C PRO A 164 -10.43 -1.80 -7.57
N GLY A 165 -9.16 -1.54 -7.29
CA GLY A 165 -8.19 -2.58 -6.93
C GLY A 165 -8.36 -3.17 -5.53
N LEU A 166 -9.05 -2.46 -4.61
CA LEU A 166 -9.17 -2.90 -3.22
C LEU A 166 -9.86 -4.26 -3.08
N GLY A 167 -11.04 -4.43 -3.68
CA GLY A 167 -11.81 -5.68 -3.60
C GLY A 167 -11.00 -6.88 -4.11
N PRO A 168 -10.55 -6.84 -5.39
CA PRO A 168 -9.69 -7.89 -5.94
C PRO A 168 -8.43 -8.15 -5.12
N GLY A 169 -7.79 -7.11 -4.59
CA GLY A 169 -6.62 -7.24 -3.72
C GLY A 169 -6.93 -7.95 -2.41
N PHE A 170 -8.04 -7.61 -1.73
CA PHE A 170 -8.47 -8.31 -0.53
C PHE A 170 -8.73 -9.79 -0.78
N ILE A 171 -9.43 -10.13 -1.86
CA ILE A 171 -9.74 -11.53 -2.20
C ILE A 171 -8.48 -12.29 -2.58
N ALA A 172 -7.57 -11.71 -3.34
CA ALA A 172 -6.28 -12.34 -3.67
C ALA A 172 -5.42 -12.56 -2.40
N GLY A 173 -5.41 -11.60 -1.47
CA GLY A 173 -4.73 -11.75 -0.19
C GLY A 173 -5.38 -12.79 0.72
N LEU A 174 -6.70 -12.88 0.74
CA LEU A 174 -7.42 -13.94 1.46
C LEU A 174 -7.11 -15.32 0.86
N ALA A 175 -7.09 -15.43 -0.46
CA ALA A 175 -6.69 -16.64 -1.17
C ALA A 175 -5.26 -17.06 -0.80
N ALA A 176 -4.33 -16.10 -0.77
CA ALA A 176 -2.94 -16.32 -0.32
C ALA A 176 -2.88 -16.87 1.12
N ASN A 177 -3.70 -16.33 2.00
CA ASN A 177 -3.79 -16.78 3.40
C ASN A 177 -4.35 -18.20 3.50
N THR A 178 -5.39 -18.51 2.72
CA THR A 178 -6.04 -19.83 2.69
C THR A 178 -5.07 -20.94 2.30
N ILE A 179 -4.17 -20.68 1.36
CA ILE A 179 -3.17 -21.68 0.92
C ILE A 179 -1.82 -21.56 1.67
N SER A 180 -1.78 -20.80 2.75
CA SER A 180 -0.59 -20.61 3.59
C SER A 180 0.64 -20.10 2.84
N SER A 181 0.45 -19.31 1.79
CA SER A 181 1.54 -18.69 1.03
C SER A 181 2.17 -17.48 1.73
N GLY A 182 1.64 -17.10 2.89
CA GLY A 182 2.20 -16.09 3.78
C GLY A 182 2.31 -14.70 3.18
N PHE A 183 3.28 -13.94 3.70
CA PHE A 183 3.54 -12.55 3.28
C PHE A 183 3.88 -12.43 1.79
N LEU A 184 4.72 -13.35 1.28
CA LEU A 184 5.10 -13.39 -0.13
C LEU A 184 3.90 -13.61 -1.05
N GLY A 185 2.98 -14.51 -0.63
CA GLY A 185 1.73 -14.73 -1.34
C GLY A 185 0.84 -13.50 -1.35
N GLY A 186 0.77 -12.76 -0.24
CA GLY A 186 0.05 -11.49 -0.16
C GLY A 186 0.59 -10.43 -1.11
N MET A 187 1.92 -10.30 -1.19
CA MET A 187 2.58 -9.40 -2.14
C MET A 187 2.25 -9.78 -3.59
N LEU A 188 2.38 -11.05 -3.93
CA LEU A 188 2.07 -11.53 -5.27
C LEU A 188 0.59 -11.34 -5.61
N GLY A 189 -0.31 -11.65 -4.68
CA GLY A 189 -1.75 -11.43 -4.82
C GLY A 189 -2.10 -9.97 -5.10
N GLY A 190 -1.47 -9.03 -4.38
CA GLY A 190 -1.63 -7.60 -4.58
C GLY A 190 -1.17 -7.12 -5.95
N LEU A 191 -0.03 -7.64 -6.43
CA LEU A 191 0.46 -7.34 -7.77
C LEU A 191 -0.47 -7.90 -8.85
N ILE A 192 -0.88 -9.16 -8.73
CA ILE A 192 -1.82 -9.80 -9.67
C ILE A 192 -3.12 -9.00 -9.74
N ALA A 193 -3.74 -8.70 -8.61
CA ALA A 193 -4.97 -7.95 -8.55
C ALA A 193 -4.81 -6.53 -9.10
N GLY A 194 -3.73 -5.83 -8.76
CA GLY A 194 -3.45 -4.48 -9.21
C GLY A 194 -3.22 -4.39 -10.72
N PHE A 195 -2.38 -5.24 -11.29
CA PHE A 195 -2.13 -5.26 -12.73
C PHE A 195 -3.34 -5.74 -13.53
N LEU A 196 -4.07 -6.75 -13.04
CA LEU A 196 -5.34 -7.19 -13.63
C LEU A 196 -6.33 -6.02 -13.72
N MET A 197 -6.49 -5.27 -12.64
CA MET A 197 -7.41 -4.13 -12.61
C MET A 197 -6.95 -2.98 -13.50
N ARG A 198 -5.65 -2.71 -13.60
CA ARG A 198 -5.11 -1.75 -14.58
C ARG A 198 -5.45 -2.17 -16.01
N TRP A 199 -5.24 -3.45 -16.34
CA TRP A 199 -5.57 -3.99 -17.64
C TRP A 199 -7.06 -3.91 -17.93
N MET A 200 -7.91 -4.29 -16.99
CA MET A 200 -9.38 -4.19 -17.13
C MET A 200 -9.82 -2.73 -17.35
N LYS A 201 -9.28 -1.77 -16.60
CA LYS A 201 -9.57 -0.33 -16.76
C LYS A 201 -9.13 0.20 -18.12
N ALA A 202 -8.02 -0.28 -18.65
CA ALA A 202 -7.52 0.11 -19.98
C ALA A 202 -8.31 -0.53 -21.13
N SER A 203 -8.86 -1.73 -20.91
CA SER A 203 -9.58 -2.48 -21.96
C SER A 203 -11.07 -2.15 -22.01
N ILE A 204 -11.69 -1.82 -20.89
CA ILE A 204 -13.14 -1.62 -20.79
C ILE A 204 -13.44 -0.11 -20.77
N HIS A 205 -13.82 0.42 -21.94
CA HIS A 205 -14.23 1.81 -22.10
C HIS A 205 -15.75 1.90 -22.11
N ALA A 206 -16.32 2.54 -21.09
CA ALA A 206 -17.75 2.77 -21.03
C ALA A 206 -18.06 4.23 -20.67
N THR A 207 -19.15 4.75 -21.21
CA THR A 207 -19.63 6.11 -20.98
C THR A 207 -21.02 6.09 -20.35
N GLY A 208 -21.41 7.19 -19.68
CA GLY A 208 -22.73 7.32 -19.10
C GLY A 208 -23.03 6.34 -17.95
N PRO A 209 -24.27 5.89 -17.78
CA PRO A 209 -24.69 5.00 -16.68
C PRO A 209 -23.94 3.67 -16.64
N ALA A 210 -23.54 3.14 -17.80
CA ALA A 210 -22.78 1.90 -17.89
C ALA A 210 -21.42 1.99 -17.17
N ARG A 211 -20.78 3.15 -17.16
CA ARG A 211 -19.53 3.37 -16.43
C ARG A 211 -19.69 3.15 -14.93
N THR A 212 -20.79 3.62 -14.36
CA THR A 212 -21.09 3.45 -12.94
C THR A 212 -21.28 1.97 -12.60
N PHE A 213 -22.07 1.24 -13.39
CA PHE A 213 -22.27 -0.20 -13.21
C PHE A 213 -20.96 -0.99 -13.29
N ILE A 214 -20.12 -0.72 -14.29
CA ILE A 214 -18.82 -1.38 -14.46
C ILE A 214 -17.91 -1.10 -13.26
N THR A 215 -17.83 0.15 -12.80
CA THR A 215 -16.94 0.55 -11.70
C THR A 215 -17.36 -0.05 -10.36
N PHE A 216 -18.66 -0.06 -10.06
CA PHE A 216 -19.16 -0.49 -8.76
C PHE A 216 -19.48 -2.00 -8.69
N TRP A 217 -19.76 -2.63 -9.81
CA TRP A 217 -20.17 -4.03 -9.83
C TRP A 217 -19.19 -4.92 -10.59
N LEU A 218 -18.92 -4.62 -11.85
CA LEU A 218 -18.12 -5.50 -12.73
C LEU A 218 -16.68 -5.63 -12.22
N TYR A 219 -16.02 -4.51 -11.93
CA TYR A 219 -14.63 -4.53 -11.49
C TYR A 219 -14.44 -5.28 -10.17
N PRO A 220 -15.19 -5.01 -9.09
CA PRO A 220 -15.05 -5.77 -7.86
C PRO A 220 -15.36 -7.25 -8.03
N VAL A 221 -16.43 -7.61 -8.72
CA VAL A 221 -16.87 -9.02 -8.83
C VAL A 221 -15.94 -9.81 -9.73
N VAL A 222 -15.76 -9.38 -10.98
CA VAL A 222 -14.94 -10.11 -11.97
C VAL A 222 -13.46 -10.04 -11.61
N GLY A 223 -12.99 -8.86 -11.19
CA GLY A 223 -11.60 -8.68 -10.73
C GLY A 223 -11.27 -9.57 -9.54
N SER A 224 -12.17 -9.67 -8.56
CA SER A 224 -11.98 -10.54 -7.40
C SER A 224 -12.01 -12.02 -7.76
N ALA A 225 -12.95 -12.43 -8.60
CA ALA A 225 -13.05 -13.82 -9.05
C ALA A 225 -11.78 -14.26 -9.78
N ILE A 226 -11.31 -13.45 -10.72
CA ILE A 226 -10.12 -13.78 -11.52
C ILE A 226 -8.87 -13.73 -10.66
N SER A 227 -8.64 -12.66 -9.85
CA SER A 227 -7.44 -12.54 -9.03
C SER A 227 -7.38 -13.61 -7.93
N GLY A 228 -8.53 -13.93 -7.32
CA GLY A 228 -8.63 -15.02 -6.34
C GLY A 228 -8.34 -16.37 -6.97
N ALA A 229 -8.93 -16.68 -8.14
CA ALA A 229 -8.68 -17.93 -8.85
C ALA A 229 -7.21 -18.07 -9.27
N LEU A 230 -6.63 -17.01 -9.85
CA LEU A 230 -5.19 -17.01 -10.21
C LEU A 230 -4.32 -17.26 -8.99
N MET A 231 -4.66 -16.68 -7.84
CA MET A 231 -3.90 -16.87 -6.62
C MET A 231 -4.09 -18.28 -6.05
N LEU A 232 -5.30 -18.83 -6.04
CA LEU A 232 -5.55 -20.16 -5.49
C LEU A 232 -4.94 -21.29 -6.33
N PHE A 233 -5.04 -21.20 -7.65
CA PHE A 233 -4.78 -22.34 -8.52
C PHE A 233 -3.50 -22.24 -9.35
N VAL A 234 -2.97 -21.04 -9.56
CA VAL A 234 -1.84 -20.83 -10.48
C VAL A 234 -0.62 -20.27 -9.75
N ALA A 235 -0.72 -19.07 -9.25
CA ALA A 235 0.44 -18.33 -8.72
C ALA A 235 0.74 -18.66 -7.26
N GLY A 236 -0.28 -18.98 -6.48
CA GLY A 236 -0.13 -19.21 -5.05
C GLY A 236 0.53 -20.52 -4.65
N PRO A 237 0.21 -21.68 -5.25
CA PRO A 237 0.81 -22.96 -4.86
C PRO A 237 2.34 -22.97 -4.89
N PRO A 238 3.05 -22.49 -5.94
CA PRO A 238 4.49 -22.42 -5.93
C PRO A 238 5.05 -21.50 -4.84
N VAL A 239 4.36 -20.37 -4.54
CA VAL A 239 4.76 -19.47 -3.47
C VAL A 239 4.52 -20.08 -2.10
N ALA A 240 3.42 -20.82 -1.90
CA ALA A 240 3.17 -21.57 -0.67
C ALA A 240 4.24 -22.62 -0.42
N ALA A 241 4.68 -23.35 -1.46
CA ALA A 241 5.77 -24.29 -1.37
C ALA A 241 7.10 -23.60 -0.97
N LEU A 242 7.41 -22.44 -1.58
CA LEU A 242 8.57 -21.63 -1.21
C LEU A 242 8.50 -21.15 0.23
N ASN A 243 7.36 -20.61 0.65
CA ASN A 243 7.13 -20.16 2.03
C ASN A 243 7.32 -21.31 3.03
N SER A 244 6.77 -22.49 2.74
CA SER A 244 6.94 -23.68 3.58
C SER A 244 8.41 -24.14 3.65
N ALA A 245 9.14 -24.10 2.54
CA ALA A 245 10.55 -24.42 2.51
C ALA A 245 11.39 -23.46 3.37
N LEU A 246 11.10 -22.14 3.30
CA LEU A 246 11.75 -21.14 4.14
C LEU A 246 11.45 -21.33 5.62
N VAL A 247 10.20 -21.58 5.98
CA VAL A 247 9.79 -21.85 7.37
C VAL A 247 10.49 -23.12 7.91
N ASN A 248 10.52 -24.19 7.12
CA ASN A 248 11.17 -25.44 7.52
C ASN A 248 12.70 -25.25 7.67
N PHE A 249 13.31 -24.47 6.78
CA PHE A 249 14.73 -24.11 6.90
C PHE A 249 15.02 -23.35 8.19
N LEU A 250 14.23 -22.32 8.50
CA LEU A 250 14.38 -21.53 9.73
C LEU A 250 14.14 -22.37 10.99
N ASN A 251 13.13 -23.23 10.98
CA ASN A 251 12.87 -24.16 12.10
C ASN A 251 14.00 -25.17 12.29
N GLY A 252 14.65 -25.64 11.20
CA GLY A 252 15.83 -26.49 11.25
C GLY A 252 17.05 -25.80 11.88
N LEU A 253 17.19 -24.51 11.68
CA LEU A 253 18.27 -23.73 12.30
C LEU A 253 18.07 -23.55 13.82
N SER A 254 16.82 -23.44 14.29
CA SER A 254 16.54 -23.23 15.71
C SER A 254 16.89 -24.41 16.62
N GLY A 255 17.01 -25.63 16.08
CA GLY A 255 17.39 -26.83 16.84
C GLY A 255 18.89 -27.09 16.91
N ALA A 256 19.65 -26.68 15.89
CA ALA A 256 21.08 -27.04 15.75
C ALA A 256 22.06 -25.87 15.98
N ASN A 257 21.66 -24.65 15.68
CA ASN A 257 22.54 -23.48 15.69
C ASN A 257 21.80 -22.18 16.06
N ALA A 258 21.31 -22.09 17.31
CA ALA A 258 20.66 -20.88 17.84
C ALA A 258 21.50 -19.61 17.68
N VAL A 259 22.83 -19.74 17.62
CA VAL A 259 23.78 -18.63 17.41
C VAL A 259 23.70 -18.07 16.00
N ILE A 260 23.49 -18.91 14.98
CA ILE A 260 23.34 -18.48 13.58
C ILE A 260 22.00 -17.78 13.40
N LEU A 261 20.93 -18.27 14.07
CA LEU A 261 19.61 -17.65 14.02
C LEU A 261 19.58 -16.22 14.61
N GLY A 262 20.43 -15.97 15.61
CA GLY A 262 20.57 -14.64 16.21
C GLY A 262 21.44 -13.66 15.41
N ALA A 263 22.18 -14.14 14.41
CA ALA A 263 23.07 -13.36 13.55
C ALA A 263 22.42 -12.98 12.18
N ILE A 264 21.27 -13.58 11.83
CA ILE A 264 20.47 -13.31 10.65
C ILE A 264 19.33 -12.37 11.03
#